data_726c557942eb7b119790b92b6983cddb
#
_entry.id   726c557942eb7b119790b92b6983cddb
#
_cell.length_a   1.000
_cell.length_b   1.000
_cell.length_c   1.000
_cell.angle_alpha   90.00
_cell.angle_beta   90.00
_cell.angle_gamma   90.00
#
_symmetry.space_group_name_H-M   'P 1'
#
loop_
_entity.id
_entity.type
_entity.pdbx_description
1 polymer ?
#
loop_
_entity_poly.entity_id
_entity_poly.type
_entity_poly.pdbx_seq_one_letter_code
_entity_poly.pdbx_strand_id
1 'polypeptide(L)'
;MKYSPVANALKLIGGKWKIMILDSLLSKHMRFGELKRSLNGITSQMLSKQLKDMETDKLLIKKISKVQTLNTEYSLTEFGKSTLPIVKSLIKWGTFNKKKITKVINNDVALSESSFLQERVIDLFHDEIRLKNLQRKKQI
;
A
#
# COMPACT_ATOMS: atom_id res chain seq x y z
N MET A 1 -19.49 14.87 19.80
CA MET A 1 -19.22 13.63 19.07
C MET A 1 -17.97 12.97 19.62
N LYS A 2 -18.04 11.69 19.94
CA LYS A 2 -16.84 10.95 20.32
C LYS A 2 -15.93 10.77 19.11
N TYR A 3 -14.65 11.03 19.28
CA TYR A 3 -13.65 10.74 18.28
C TYR A 3 -13.54 9.23 18.05
N SER A 4 -13.68 8.79 16.82
CA SER A 4 -13.47 7.39 16.45
C SER A 4 -12.21 7.25 15.61
N PRO A 5 -11.12 6.74 16.20
CA PRO A 5 -9.86 6.56 15.47
C PRO A 5 -10.00 5.71 14.21
N VAL A 6 -10.74 4.61 14.32
CA VAL A 6 -10.94 3.69 13.18
C VAL A 6 -11.76 4.35 12.07
N ALA A 7 -12.89 4.97 12.42
CA ALA A 7 -13.74 5.64 11.43
C ALA A 7 -13.02 6.78 10.73
N ASN A 8 -12.24 7.58 11.46
CA ASN A 8 -11.49 8.69 10.88
C ASN A 8 -10.30 8.22 10.02
N ALA A 9 -9.61 7.17 10.45
CA ALA A 9 -8.57 6.55 9.62
C ALA A 9 -9.16 6.04 8.30
N LEU A 10 -10.28 5.34 8.34
CA LEU A 10 -10.94 4.82 7.14
C LEU A 10 -11.46 5.92 6.22
N LYS A 11 -11.83 7.09 6.75
CA LYS A 11 -12.18 8.24 5.90
C LYS A 11 -11.01 8.69 5.03
N LEU A 12 -9.79 8.68 5.56
CA LEU A 12 -8.60 9.13 4.84
C LEU A 12 -8.02 8.07 3.92
N ILE A 13 -7.93 6.83 4.37
CA ILE A 13 -7.22 5.78 3.65
C ILE A 13 -8.11 4.61 3.25
N GLY A 14 -9.39 4.68 3.55
CA GLY A 14 -10.33 3.61 3.22
C GLY A 14 -10.57 3.47 1.72
N GLY A 15 -11.03 2.29 1.36
CA GLY A 15 -11.24 1.92 -0.03
C GLY A 15 -10.03 1.19 -0.63
N LYS A 16 -10.31 0.37 -1.63
CA LYS A 16 -9.33 -0.50 -2.29
C LYS A 16 -8.11 0.27 -2.81
N TRP A 17 -8.36 1.34 -3.54
CA TRP A 17 -7.30 1.98 -4.33
C TRP A 17 -6.33 2.83 -3.49
N LYS A 18 -6.80 3.52 -2.47
CA LYS A 18 -5.95 4.37 -1.63
C LYS A 18 -4.88 3.54 -0.90
N ILE A 19 -5.28 2.42 -0.32
CA ILE A 19 -4.34 1.50 0.34
C ILE A 19 -3.32 0.95 -0.66
N MET A 20 -3.75 0.57 -1.85
CA MET A 20 -2.86 0.05 -2.89
C MET A 20 -1.89 1.12 -3.41
N ILE A 21 -2.33 2.37 -3.52
CA ILE A 21 -1.46 3.49 -3.87
C ILE A 21 -0.41 3.73 -2.78
N LEU A 22 -0.82 3.73 -1.52
CA LEU A 22 0.10 3.84 -0.39
C LEU A 22 1.16 2.75 -0.42
N ASP A 23 0.75 1.51 -0.61
CA ASP A 23 1.67 0.38 -0.72
C ASP A 23 2.71 0.57 -1.84
N SER A 24 2.26 0.97 -3.01
CA SER A 24 3.16 1.23 -4.15
C SER A 24 4.16 2.36 -3.86
N LEU A 25 3.69 3.48 -3.30
CA LEU A 25 4.52 4.65 -3.02
C LEU A 25 5.42 4.48 -1.79
N LEU A 26 5.12 3.57 -0.89
CA LEU A 26 6.02 3.22 0.22
C LEU A 26 7.31 2.58 -0.28
N SER A 27 7.27 1.91 -1.44
CA SER A 27 8.45 1.27 -2.04
C SER A 27 9.34 2.28 -2.76
N LYS A 28 8.78 3.19 -3.53
CA LYS A 28 9.51 4.20 -4.30
C LYS A 28 8.58 5.29 -4.82
N HIS A 29 9.15 6.41 -5.21
CA HIS A 29 8.45 7.43 -5.98
C HIS A 29 8.01 6.86 -7.32
N MET A 30 6.83 7.24 -7.79
CA MET A 30 6.28 6.75 -9.05
C MET A 30 5.65 7.87 -9.86
N ARG A 31 5.74 7.73 -11.18
CA ARG A 31 4.99 8.54 -12.14
C ARG A 31 3.59 7.98 -12.30
N PHE A 32 2.69 8.78 -12.84
CA PHE A 32 1.30 8.38 -13.08
C PHE A 32 1.19 7.05 -13.87
N GLY A 33 1.93 6.94 -14.97
CA GLY A 33 1.93 5.72 -15.78
C GLY A 33 2.46 4.49 -15.07
N GLU A 34 3.48 4.66 -14.22
CA GLU A 34 4.02 3.58 -13.41
C GLU A 34 3.01 3.11 -12.36
N LEU A 35 2.35 4.04 -11.67
CA LEU A 35 1.27 3.74 -10.74
C LEU A 35 0.12 3.00 -11.42
N LYS A 36 -0.30 3.49 -12.57
CA LYS A 36 -1.38 2.86 -13.34
C LYS A 36 -1.05 1.42 -13.71
N ARG A 37 0.19 1.16 -14.13
CA ARG A 37 0.64 -0.21 -14.44
C ARG A 37 0.74 -1.10 -13.21
N SER A 38 1.13 -0.54 -12.06
CA SER A 38 1.23 -1.29 -10.81
C SER A 38 -0.12 -1.63 -10.19
N LEU A 39 -1.16 -0.88 -10.53
CA LEU A 39 -2.51 -1.03 -9.99
C LEU A 39 -3.42 -1.67 -11.05
N ASN A 40 -3.42 -3.00 -11.07
CA ASN A 40 -4.14 -3.75 -12.08
C ASN A 40 -5.65 -3.41 -12.08
N GLY A 41 -6.14 -2.99 -13.25
CA GLY A 41 -7.56 -2.70 -13.47
C GLY A 41 -8.02 -1.29 -13.13
N ILE A 42 -7.16 -0.42 -12.62
CA ILE A 42 -7.55 0.96 -12.35
C ILE A 42 -7.64 1.77 -13.65
N THR A 43 -8.69 2.58 -13.79
CA THR A 43 -8.81 3.53 -14.89
C THR A 43 -8.00 4.79 -14.62
N SER A 44 -7.59 5.51 -15.67
CA SER A 44 -6.89 6.79 -15.53
C SER A 44 -7.71 7.81 -14.75
N GLN A 45 -9.01 7.84 -14.96
CA GLN A 45 -9.94 8.74 -14.26
C GLN A 45 -10.00 8.42 -12.76
N MET A 46 -10.10 7.14 -12.41
CA MET A 46 -10.13 6.71 -11.02
C MET A 46 -8.80 6.99 -10.33
N LEU A 47 -7.68 6.69 -10.98
CA LEU A 47 -6.36 6.99 -10.43
C LEU A 47 -6.16 8.50 -10.20
N SER A 48 -6.53 9.33 -11.18
CA SER A 48 -6.47 10.78 -11.04
C SER A 48 -7.28 11.28 -9.85
N LYS A 49 -8.50 10.76 -9.68
CA LYS A 49 -9.37 11.13 -8.57
C LYS A 49 -8.76 10.73 -7.23
N GLN A 50 -8.28 9.50 -7.10
CA GLN A 50 -7.68 9.01 -5.86
C GLN A 50 -6.42 9.81 -5.49
N LEU A 51 -5.55 10.07 -6.46
CA LEU A 51 -4.34 10.85 -6.23
C LEU A 51 -4.64 12.28 -5.80
N LYS A 52 -5.64 12.92 -6.41
CA LYS A 52 -6.08 14.25 -6.04
C LYS A 52 -6.63 14.31 -4.61
N ASP A 53 -7.47 13.34 -4.23
CA ASP A 53 -8.00 13.23 -2.88
C ASP A 53 -6.87 13.04 -1.86
N MET A 54 -5.91 12.16 -2.16
CA MET A 54 -4.78 11.89 -1.28
C MET A 54 -3.82 13.08 -1.17
N GLU A 55 -3.65 13.85 -2.22
CA GLU A 55 -2.88 15.10 -2.19
C GLU A 55 -3.58 16.14 -1.31
N THR A 56 -4.89 16.29 -1.47
CA THR A 56 -5.72 17.18 -0.62
C THR A 56 -5.62 16.80 0.85
N ASP A 57 -5.62 15.50 1.16
CA ASP A 57 -5.47 14.97 2.51
C ASP A 57 -4.01 14.93 3.00
N LYS A 58 -3.10 15.46 2.21
CA LYS A 58 -1.67 15.58 2.53
C LYS A 58 -0.94 14.25 2.79
N LEU A 59 -1.45 13.18 2.20
CA LEU A 59 -0.81 11.87 2.23
C LEU A 59 0.32 11.75 1.21
N LEU A 60 0.21 12.47 0.09
CA LEU A 60 1.22 12.49 -0.96
C LEU A 60 1.41 13.89 -1.54
N ILE A 61 2.52 14.05 -2.22
CA ILE A 61 2.86 15.25 -2.98
C ILE A 61 3.13 14.90 -4.43
N LYS A 62 2.87 15.86 -5.28
CA LYS A 62 3.07 15.83 -6.71
C LYS A 62 4.23 16.74 -7.07
N LYS A 63 5.30 16.20 -7.63
CA LYS A 63 6.40 16.98 -8.16
C LYS A 63 6.32 17.04 -9.68
N ILE A 64 6.25 18.26 -10.21
CA ILE A 64 6.33 18.51 -11.65
C ILE A 64 7.77 18.87 -11.97
N SER A 65 8.42 18.12 -12.86
CA SER A 65 9.77 18.44 -13.33
C SER A 65 9.73 19.76 -14.14
N LYS A 66 10.59 20.70 -13.78
CA LYS A 66 10.73 21.98 -14.52
C LYS A 66 11.23 21.78 -15.94
N VAL A 67 11.89 20.67 -16.23
CA VAL A 67 12.57 20.39 -17.52
C VAL A 67 11.66 19.64 -18.48
N GLN A 68 10.71 18.87 -17.97
CA GLN A 68 9.77 18.10 -18.78
C GLN A 68 8.39 18.11 -18.13
N THR A 69 7.47 18.87 -18.68
CA THR A 69 6.08 19.02 -18.21
C THR A 69 5.29 17.71 -18.13
N LEU A 70 5.79 16.63 -18.74
CA LEU A 70 5.16 15.30 -18.76
C LEU A 70 5.64 14.38 -17.64
N ASN A 71 6.62 14.81 -16.83
CA ASN A 71 7.21 13.98 -15.77
C ASN A 71 6.69 14.38 -14.39
N THR A 72 5.42 14.12 -14.15
CA THR A 72 4.84 14.24 -12.82
C THR A 72 5.15 13.02 -12.00
N GLU A 73 5.82 13.21 -10.89
CA GLU A 73 6.19 12.17 -9.96
C GLU A 73 5.42 12.33 -8.65
N TYR A 74 4.91 11.24 -8.13
CA TYR A 74 4.20 11.19 -6.86
C TYR A 74 5.07 10.55 -5.79
N SER A 75 5.07 11.13 -4.61
CA SER A 75 5.77 10.61 -3.44
C SER A 75 4.95 10.81 -2.17
N LEU A 76 5.18 9.97 -1.17
CA LEU A 76 4.49 10.11 0.11
C LEU A 76 5.10 11.26 0.93
N THR A 77 4.23 11.98 1.65
CA THR A 77 4.65 12.86 2.73
C THR A 77 5.06 12.03 3.95
N GLU A 78 5.62 12.64 4.98
CA GLU A 78 5.85 11.96 6.25
C GLU A 78 4.56 11.40 6.84
N PHE A 79 3.46 12.14 6.69
CA PHE A 79 2.13 11.65 7.07
C PHE A 79 1.72 10.40 6.28
N GLY A 80 1.92 10.40 4.96
CA GLY A 80 1.68 9.22 4.12
C GLY A 80 2.55 8.02 4.52
N LYS A 81 3.82 8.24 4.81
CA LYS A 81 4.76 7.20 5.29
C LYS A 81 4.34 6.61 6.63
N SER A 82 3.65 7.38 7.47
CA SER A 82 3.15 6.90 8.77
C SER A 82 2.10 5.79 8.65
N THR A 83 1.54 5.57 7.46
CA THR A 83 0.61 4.47 7.19
C THR A 83 1.29 3.11 7.04
N LEU A 84 2.61 3.06 7.02
CA LEU A 84 3.37 1.81 6.81
C LEU A 84 2.94 0.66 7.73
N PRO A 85 2.74 0.84 9.05
CA PRO A 85 2.29 -0.24 9.92
C PRO A 85 0.92 -0.82 9.51
N ILE A 86 0.02 0.03 9.04
CA ILE A 86 -1.32 -0.37 8.58
C ILE A 86 -1.21 -1.20 7.31
N VAL A 87 -0.44 -0.73 6.33
CA VAL A 87 -0.22 -1.44 5.06
C VAL A 87 0.45 -2.79 5.30
N LYS A 88 1.49 -2.83 6.14
CA LYS A 88 2.15 -4.07 6.55
C LYS A 88 1.17 -5.06 7.17
N SER A 89 0.32 -4.62 8.08
CA SER A 89 -0.66 -5.46 8.76
C SER A 89 -1.69 -6.03 7.78
N LEU A 90 -2.13 -5.24 6.81
CA LEU A 90 -3.04 -5.70 5.77
C LEU A 90 -2.40 -6.77 4.88
N ILE A 91 -1.17 -6.56 4.45
CA ILE A 91 -0.41 -7.54 3.66
C ILE A 91 -0.27 -8.85 4.46
N LYS A 92 0.11 -8.74 5.70
CA LYS A 92 0.28 -9.88 6.61
C LYS A 92 -0.99 -10.69 6.77
N TRP A 93 -2.06 -10.03 7.15
CA TRP A 93 -3.35 -10.69 7.35
C TRP A 93 -3.87 -11.32 6.07
N GLY A 94 -3.77 -10.59 4.95
CA GLY A 94 -4.22 -11.07 3.64
C GLY A 94 -3.43 -12.28 3.15
N THR A 95 -2.14 -12.34 3.43
CA THR A 95 -1.27 -13.44 3.03
C THR A 95 -1.51 -14.69 3.89
N PHE A 96 -1.58 -14.53 5.20
CA PHE A 96 -1.82 -15.67 6.09
C PHE A 96 -3.20 -16.29 5.94
N ASN A 97 -4.19 -15.51 5.56
CA ASN A 97 -5.55 -15.96 5.39
C ASN A 97 -5.97 -16.14 3.92
N LYS A 98 -5.00 -16.23 3.03
CA LYS A 98 -5.22 -16.27 1.57
C LYS A 98 -6.27 -17.32 1.17
N LYS A 99 -6.19 -18.55 1.67
CA LYS A 99 -7.14 -19.61 1.33
C LYS A 99 -8.57 -19.28 1.75
N LYS A 100 -8.75 -18.76 2.98
CA LYS A 100 -10.07 -18.38 3.49
C LYS A 100 -10.63 -17.19 2.72
N ILE A 101 -9.81 -16.17 2.45
CA ILE A 101 -10.22 -14.99 1.72
C ILE A 101 -10.60 -15.35 0.29
N THR A 102 -9.82 -16.18 -0.38
CA THR A 102 -10.09 -16.63 -1.75
C THR A 102 -11.41 -17.40 -1.84
N LYS A 103 -11.71 -18.25 -0.85
CA LYS A 103 -13.00 -18.95 -0.78
C LYS A 103 -14.18 -18.01 -0.64
N VAL A 104 -14.04 -16.99 0.20
CA VAL A 104 -15.12 -16.02 0.47
C VAL A 104 -15.38 -15.13 -0.76
N ILE A 105 -14.31 -14.65 -1.38
CA ILE A 105 -14.40 -13.78 -2.57
C ILE A 105 -14.76 -14.57 -3.83
N ASN A 106 -14.45 -15.87 -3.86
CA ASN A 106 -14.66 -16.75 -5.02
C ASN A 106 -14.09 -16.17 -6.31
N ASN A 107 -12.83 -15.73 -6.26
CA ASN A 107 -12.25 -14.90 -7.28
C ASN A 107 -10.97 -15.54 -7.87
N ASP A 108 -11.06 -16.06 -9.09
CA ASP A 108 -9.93 -16.64 -9.82
C ASP A 108 -8.80 -15.64 -10.10
N VAL A 109 -9.13 -14.35 -10.08
CA VAL A 109 -8.16 -13.25 -10.32
C VAL A 109 -7.13 -13.13 -9.20
N ALA A 110 -7.47 -13.55 -7.98
CA ALA A 110 -6.55 -13.48 -6.83
C ALA A 110 -5.31 -14.37 -6.99
N LEU A 111 -5.33 -15.35 -7.87
CA LEU A 111 -4.20 -16.27 -8.11
C LEU A 111 -3.06 -15.62 -8.92
N SER A 112 -3.36 -14.70 -9.82
CA SER A 112 -2.34 -14.04 -10.66
C SER A 112 -1.59 -12.90 -9.96
N GLU A 113 -2.25 -12.22 -9.01
CA GLU A 113 -1.63 -11.16 -8.22
C GLU A 113 -0.79 -11.69 -7.05
N SER A 114 -0.96 -12.95 -6.70
CA SER A 114 -0.39 -13.55 -5.50
C SER A 114 1.12 -13.77 -5.55
N SER A 115 1.71 -13.96 -6.72
CA SER A 115 3.15 -14.20 -6.84
C SER A 115 3.97 -12.95 -6.50
N PHE A 116 3.51 -11.77 -6.92
CA PHE A 116 4.19 -10.50 -6.65
C PHE A 116 4.11 -10.10 -5.17
N LEU A 117 2.94 -10.34 -4.55
CA LEU A 117 2.74 -10.07 -3.13
C LEU A 117 3.47 -11.07 -2.23
N GLN A 118 3.63 -12.32 -2.67
CA GLN A 118 4.36 -13.33 -1.91
C GLN A 118 5.85 -13.00 -1.75
N GLU A 119 6.51 -12.50 -2.78
CA GLU A 119 7.92 -12.09 -2.69
C GLU A 119 8.11 -10.96 -1.67
N ARG A 120 7.26 -9.93 -1.72
CA ARG A 120 7.33 -8.81 -0.78
C ARG A 120 7.05 -9.22 0.68
N VAL A 121 6.14 -10.16 0.87
CA VAL A 121 5.81 -10.67 2.21
C VAL A 121 6.94 -11.51 2.79
N ILE A 122 7.60 -12.33 1.98
CA ILE A 122 8.77 -13.10 2.41
C ILE A 122 9.87 -12.17 2.91
N ASP A 123 10.14 -11.08 2.23
CA ASP A 123 11.13 -10.09 2.65
C ASP A 123 10.74 -9.39 3.98
N LEU A 124 9.48 -9.00 4.12
CA LEU A 124 8.98 -8.38 5.34
C LEU A 124 9.01 -9.32 6.56
N PHE A 125 8.82 -10.62 6.34
CA PHE A 125 8.80 -11.62 7.40
C PHE A 125 10.16 -12.21 7.76
N HIS A 126 11.10 -12.26 6.82
CA HIS A 126 12.46 -12.69 7.12
C HIS A 126 13.09 -11.83 8.22
N ASP A 127 12.85 -10.53 8.19
CA ASP A 127 13.37 -9.63 9.21
C ASP A 127 12.69 -9.83 10.57
N GLU A 128 11.39 -10.05 10.62
CA GLU A 128 10.69 -10.32 11.89
C GLU A 128 11.10 -11.67 12.51
N ILE A 129 11.20 -12.72 11.71
CA ILE A 129 11.63 -14.04 12.18
C ILE A 129 13.08 -13.99 12.64
N ARG A 130 13.93 -13.27 11.91
CA ARG A 130 15.35 -13.07 12.27
C ARG A 130 15.49 -12.36 13.61
N LEU A 131 14.70 -11.31 13.84
CA LEU A 131 14.67 -10.57 15.10
C LEU A 131 14.16 -11.42 16.28
N LYS A 132 13.10 -12.20 16.07
CA LYS A 132 12.57 -13.12 17.09
C LYS A 132 13.56 -14.23 17.43
N ASN A 133 14.28 -14.76 16.46
CA ASN A 133 15.31 -15.77 16.67
C ASN A 133 16.53 -15.21 17.43
N LEU A 134 16.90 -13.97 17.15
CA LEU A 134 17.96 -13.29 17.89
C LEU A 134 17.59 -13.00 19.35
N GLN A 135 16.32 -12.65 19.61
CA GLN A 135 15.82 -12.47 20.98
C GLN A 135 15.76 -13.77 21.77
N ARG A 136 15.37 -14.89 21.12
CA ARG A 136 15.38 -16.21 21.75
C ARG A 136 16.80 -16.68 22.14
N LYS A 137 17.80 -16.39 21.32
CA LYS A 137 19.20 -16.72 21.63
C LYS A 137 19.79 -15.91 22.77
N LYS A 138 19.24 -14.74 23.08
CA LYS A 138 19.66 -13.89 24.21
C LYS A 138 19.04 -14.31 25.54
N GLN A 139 18.03 -15.18 25.55
CA GLN A 139 17.34 -15.67 26.76
C GLN A 139 17.86 -17.03 27.24
N ILE A 140 18.83 -17.61 26.58
CA ILE A 140 19.56 -18.77 27.00
C ILE A 140 20.94 -18.30 27.48
#